data_97c180233cbc90f9ae3332c170509266
#
_entry.id   97c180233cbc90f9ae3332c170509266
#
_cell.length_a   1.000
_cell.length_b   1.000
_cell.length_c   1.000
_cell.angle_alpha   90.00
_cell.angle_beta   90.00
_cell.angle_gamma   90.00
#
_symmetry.space_group_name_H-M   'P 1'
#
loop_
_entity.id
_entity.type
_entity.pdbx_description
1 polymer ?
#
loop_
_entity_poly.entity_id
_entity_poly.type
_entity_poly.pdbx_seq_one_letter_code
_entity_poly.pdbx_strand_id
1 'polypeptide(L)'
;MPVRGRKYATGGALSADDLHELVDLLAIRIYERLGDSSFLLNRGDVGELVTPYIDDLIPSDQQDVIWLTWELIQAGAREREGR
;
A
#
# COMPACT_ATOMS: atom_id res chain seq x y z
N MET A 1 -10.79 -0.13 21.44
CA MET A 1 -10.15 -0.56 21.27
C MET A 1 -9.43 -0.32 20.54
N PRO A 2 -9.02 -0.06 20.28
CA PRO A 2 -8.31 0.13 19.41
C PRO A 2 -7.27 -0.50 19.35
N VAL A 3 -7.20 -0.87 19.60
CA VAL A 3 -6.32 -1.53 19.64
C VAL A 3 -5.64 -2.02 18.54
N ARG A 4 -6.08 -1.96 17.42
CA ARG A 4 -5.54 -2.36 16.36
C ARG A 4 -4.27 -1.82 16.10
N GLY A 5 -4.00 -0.63 16.07
CA GLY A 5 -2.72 -0.07 15.85
C GLY A 5 -1.70 -0.59 16.80
N ARG A 6 -2.12 -1.19 17.86
CA ARG A 6 -1.19 -1.70 18.81
C ARG A 6 -0.37 -2.81 18.28
N LYS A 7 -0.84 -3.52 17.29
CA LYS A 7 -0.08 -4.60 16.74
C LYS A 7 1.23 -4.13 16.20
N TYR A 8 1.24 -2.95 15.58
CA TYR A 8 2.48 -2.46 15.04
C TYR A 8 3.32 -1.97 16.17
N ALA A 9 2.71 -1.35 17.14
CA ALA A 9 3.46 -0.73 18.22
C ALA A 9 4.24 -1.76 19.02
N THR A 10 3.82 -3.01 18.99
CA THR A 10 4.54 -4.05 19.71
C THR A 10 5.73 -4.57 18.92
N GLY A 11 5.94 -4.04 17.73
CA GLY A 11 7.09 -4.47 16.95
C GLY A 11 6.88 -5.74 16.17
N GLY A 12 5.71 -6.32 16.22
CA GLY A 12 5.44 -7.51 15.44
C GLY A 12 5.12 -7.17 14.00
N ALA A 13 5.26 -8.15 13.13
CA ALA A 13 4.87 -7.97 11.74
C ALA A 13 3.37 -7.90 11.63
N LEU A 14 2.89 -7.26 10.57
CA LEU A 14 1.47 -7.20 10.30
C LEU A 14 0.94 -8.58 9.98
N SER A 15 -0.30 -8.84 10.38
CA SER A 15 -0.96 -10.05 9.92
C SER A 15 -1.29 -9.89 8.43
N ALA A 16 -1.57 -11.01 7.76
CA ALA A 16 -1.91 -10.96 6.35
C ALA A 16 -3.15 -10.11 6.10
N ASP A 17 -4.15 -10.23 6.98
CA ASP A 17 -5.37 -9.45 6.81
C ASP A 17 -5.11 -7.95 6.98
N ASP A 18 -4.34 -7.58 7.99
CA ASP A 18 -4.03 -6.17 8.21
C ASP A 18 -3.21 -5.62 7.07
N LEU A 19 -2.28 -6.41 6.56
CA LEU A 19 -1.46 -5.99 5.44
C LEU A 19 -2.32 -5.72 4.21
N HIS A 20 -3.24 -6.63 3.90
CA HIS A 20 -4.11 -6.46 2.74
C HIS A 20 -5.03 -5.26 2.88
N GLU A 21 -5.57 -5.03 4.07
CA GLU A 21 -6.43 -3.87 4.30
C GLU A 21 -5.66 -2.58 4.07
N LEU A 22 -4.45 -2.52 4.56
CA LEU A 22 -3.63 -1.32 4.40
C LEU A 22 -3.27 -1.10 2.94
N VAL A 23 -2.89 -2.16 2.24
CA VAL A 23 -2.55 -2.08 0.82
C VAL A 23 -3.75 -1.59 0.01
N ASP A 24 -4.93 -2.15 0.27
CA ASP A 24 -6.14 -1.74 -0.44
C ASP A 24 -6.42 -0.27 -0.22
N LEU A 25 -6.34 0.19 1.03
CA LEU A 25 -6.62 1.57 1.36
C LEU A 25 -5.64 2.51 0.67
N LEU A 26 -4.35 2.17 0.69
CA LEU A 26 -3.34 3.02 0.08
C LEU A 26 -3.49 3.08 -1.43
N ALA A 27 -3.78 1.94 -2.06
CA ALA A 27 -3.98 1.92 -3.50
C ALA A 27 -5.19 2.77 -3.89
N ILE A 28 -6.28 2.69 -3.13
CA ILE A 28 -7.46 3.49 -3.40
C ILE A 28 -7.13 4.97 -3.25
N ARG A 29 -6.41 5.35 -2.21
CA ARG A 29 -6.07 6.75 -2.00
C ARG A 29 -5.19 7.30 -3.11
N ILE A 30 -4.24 6.52 -3.56
CA ILE A 30 -3.38 6.94 -4.67
C ILE A 30 -4.22 7.14 -5.93
N TYR A 31 -5.11 6.20 -6.21
CA TYR A 31 -5.94 6.31 -7.39
C TYR A 31 -6.88 7.51 -7.30
N GLU A 32 -7.43 7.77 -6.12
CA GLU A 32 -8.33 8.92 -5.95
C GLU A 32 -7.60 10.23 -6.21
N ARG A 33 -6.33 10.30 -5.86
CA ARG A 33 -5.57 11.54 -6.05
C ARG A 33 -5.06 11.72 -7.46
N LEU A 34 -4.60 10.64 -8.06
CA LEU A 34 -3.91 10.73 -9.35
C LEU A 34 -4.70 10.19 -10.53
N GLY A 35 -5.78 9.47 -10.26
CA GLY A 35 -6.56 8.90 -11.35
C GLY A 35 -5.71 7.97 -12.20
N ASP A 36 -5.87 8.06 -13.50
CA ASP A 36 -5.12 7.20 -14.41
C ASP A 36 -3.63 7.42 -14.35
N SER A 37 -3.19 8.58 -13.85
CA SER A 37 -1.76 8.82 -13.71
C SER A 37 -1.12 7.85 -12.72
N SER A 38 -1.92 7.27 -11.81
CA SER A 38 -1.38 6.30 -10.87
C SER A 38 -0.79 5.10 -11.57
N PHE A 39 -1.28 4.77 -12.76
CA PHE A 39 -0.79 3.62 -13.50
C PHE A 39 0.61 3.82 -14.05
N LEU A 40 1.09 5.05 -14.06
CA LEU A 40 2.42 5.37 -14.57
C LEU A 40 3.49 5.34 -13.48
N LEU A 41 3.08 5.14 -12.23
CA LEU A 41 4.02 5.15 -11.12
C LEU A 41 4.86 3.88 -11.11
N ASN A 42 6.13 4.00 -10.77
CA ASN A 42 6.94 2.82 -10.51
C ASN A 42 6.96 2.57 -8.99
N ARG A 43 7.63 1.50 -8.57
CA ARG A 43 7.66 1.16 -7.16
C ARG A 43 8.29 2.25 -6.30
N GLY A 44 9.30 2.91 -6.80
CA GLY A 44 9.94 4.00 -6.07
C GLY A 44 8.98 5.14 -5.83
N ASP A 45 8.18 5.47 -6.84
CA ASP A 45 7.18 6.53 -6.70
C ASP A 45 6.13 6.15 -5.66
N VAL A 46 5.65 4.92 -5.71
CA VAL A 46 4.67 4.44 -4.74
C VAL A 46 5.27 4.49 -3.34
N GLY A 47 6.54 4.07 -3.22
CA GLY A 47 7.22 4.11 -1.93
C GLY A 47 7.23 5.49 -1.34
N GLU A 48 7.52 6.50 -2.16
CA GLU A 48 7.54 7.87 -1.66
C GLU A 48 6.16 8.33 -1.21
N LEU A 49 5.14 7.93 -1.95
CA LEU A 49 3.79 8.36 -1.62
C LEU A 49 3.26 7.72 -0.35
N VAL A 50 3.61 6.46 -0.09
CA VAL A 50 3.05 5.75 1.05
C VAL A 50 3.91 5.82 2.31
N THR A 51 5.17 6.19 2.20
CA THR A 51 6.08 6.22 3.35
C THR A 51 5.50 6.97 4.56
N PRO A 52 4.89 8.15 4.39
CA PRO A 52 4.34 8.85 5.56
C PRO A 52 3.28 8.05 6.32
N TYR A 53 2.67 7.08 5.69
CA TYR A 53 1.61 6.29 6.30
C TYR A 53 2.13 4.99 6.92
N ILE A 54 3.37 4.61 6.62
CA ILE A 54 3.91 3.33 7.05
C ILE A 54 5.24 3.44 7.75
N ASP A 55 5.66 4.66 8.08
CA ASP A 55 6.99 4.87 8.65
C ASP A 55 7.14 4.25 10.04
N ASP A 56 6.03 3.89 10.69
CA ASP A 56 6.08 3.24 11.98
C ASP A 56 6.12 1.71 11.87
N LEU A 57 6.06 1.17 10.67
CA LEU A 57 6.13 -0.26 10.47
C LEU A 57 7.59 -0.71 10.40
N ILE A 58 7.82 -1.99 10.69
CA ILE A 58 9.18 -2.52 10.55
C ILE A 58 9.56 -2.54 9.07
N PRO A 59 10.85 -2.47 8.76
CA PRO A 59 11.28 -2.33 7.36
C PRO A 59 10.77 -3.42 6.41
N SER A 60 10.67 -4.65 6.86
CA SER A 60 10.18 -5.70 5.97
C SER A 60 8.71 -5.49 5.62
N ASP A 61 7.91 -5.02 6.59
CA ASP A 61 6.51 -4.72 6.33
C ASP A 61 6.38 -3.51 5.40
N GLN A 62 7.25 -2.51 5.57
CA GLN A 62 7.24 -1.37 4.68
C GLN A 62 7.47 -1.80 3.24
N GLN A 63 8.44 -2.68 3.01
CA GLN A 63 8.73 -3.16 1.68
C GLN A 63 7.55 -3.94 1.10
N ASP A 64 6.92 -4.78 1.92
CA ASP A 64 5.76 -5.55 1.47
C ASP A 64 4.61 -4.63 1.09
N VAL A 65 4.36 -3.59 1.87
CA VAL A 65 3.28 -2.66 1.58
C VAL A 65 3.54 -1.95 0.26
N ILE A 66 4.77 -1.47 0.06
CA ILE A 66 5.11 -0.75 -1.16
C ILE A 66 4.94 -1.66 -2.38
N TRP A 67 5.47 -2.86 -2.30
CA TRP A 67 5.40 -3.79 -3.41
C TRP A 67 3.96 -4.16 -3.74
N LEU A 68 3.18 -4.54 -2.73
CA LEU A 68 1.82 -4.99 -2.96
C LEU A 68 0.91 -3.85 -3.43
N THR A 69 1.13 -2.63 -2.90
CA THR A 69 0.35 -1.48 -3.34
C THR A 69 0.62 -1.21 -4.82
N TRP A 70 1.89 -1.24 -5.21
CA TRP A 70 2.25 -1.03 -6.61
C TRP A 70 1.64 -2.12 -7.50
N GLU A 71 1.71 -3.38 -7.05
CA GLU A 71 1.16 -4.48 -7.85
C GLU A 71 -0.35 -4.35 -8.00
N LEU A 72 -1.04 -3.91 -6.95
CA LEU A 72 -2.49 -3.76 -7.01
C LEU A 72 -2.86 -2.67 -8.00
N ILE A 73 -2.13 -1.57 -8.02
CA ILE A 73 -2.38 -0.49 -8.97
C ILE A 73 -2.13 -0.99 -10.40
N GLN A 74 -1.05 -1.75 -10.61
CA GLN A 74 -0.74 -2.28 -11.93
C GLN A 74 -1.79 -3.29 -12.39
N ALA A 75 -2.34 -4.07 -11.48
CA ALA A 75 -3.41 -4.99 -11.83
C ALA A 75 -4.63 -4.23 -12.32
N GLY A 76 -4.95 -3.10 -11.68
CA GLY A 76 -6.05 -2.26 -12.13
C GLY A 76 -5.82 -1.73 -13.51
N ALA A 77 -4.58 -1.32 -13.81
CA ALA A 77 -4.24 -0.82 -15.13
C ALA A 77 -4.43 -1.90 -16.19
N ARG A 78 -4.01 -3.12 -15.88
CA ARG A 78 -4.15 -4.22 -16.83
C ARG A 78 -5.61 -4.55 -17.08
N GLU A 79 -6.43 -4.48 -16.05
CA GLU A 79 -7.86 -4.72 -16.22
C GLU A 79 -8.48 -3.68 -17.13
N ARG A 80 -8.08 -2.43 -16.96
CA ARG A 80 -8.62 -1.36 -17.80
C ARG A 80 -8.21 -1.55 -19.26
N GLU A 81 -6.98 -1.94 -19.49
CA GLU A 81 -6.51 -2.14 -20.85
C GLU A 81 -7.14 -3.35 -21.50
N GLY A 82 -7.54 -4.33 -20.71
CA GLY A 82 -8.15 -5.53 -21.23
C GLY A 82 -9.57 -5.31 -21.73
N ARG A 83 -10.11 -4.12 -21.51
CA ARG A 83 -11.44 -3.79 -22.01
C ARG A 83 -11.37 -2.99 -23.29
#